data_0caa42d15f0465d28ee99b93641bd8df
#
_entry.id   0caa42d15f0465d28ee99b93641bd8df
#
_cell.length_a   1.000
_cell.length_b   1.000
_cell.length_c   1.000
_cell.angle_alpha   90.00
_cell.angle_beta   90.00
_cell.angle_gamma   90.00
#
_symmetry.space_group_name_H-M   'P 1'
#
loop_
_entity.id
_entity.type
_entity.pdbx_description
1 polymer ?
#
loop_
_entity_poly.entity_id
_entity_poly.type
_entity_poly.pdbx_seq_one_letter_code
_entity_poly.pdbx_strand_id
1 'polypeptide(L)'
;MVSTSQGAYQTNPSENKKALSSLWEFVMRNDFTTKRKLDNSKQAKVKSDLSSVDLPKLTVVFDLDWTLIYASKQKLFPAQQRLASGKCFVAIRPHCITLLKIIRPLCNIMMFSAGTESYVKDVLTLIDPNGEYFDKILSRNSCTNVHGMWAKDLAKTGADLKRTVLIDDRRQSFLLQPNNGIPIRPWTGQEDDTELVKMEKLIMELIDEKNVCEILKLKYNMERIEV
;
A
#
# COMPACT_ATOMS: atom_id res chain seq x y z
N MET A 1 0.67 3.86 -52.84
CA MET A 1 1.39 3.02 -51.85
C MET A 1 1.97 3.94 -50.81
N VAL A 2 1.32 4.11 -49.69
CA VAL A 2 1.82 4.93 -48.59
C VAL A 2 2.05 3.98 -47.40
N SER A 3 3.30 3.80 -47.04
CA SER A 3 3.76 2.97 -45.92
C SER A 3 3.67 3.78 -44.65
N THR A 4 2.81 3.41 -43.72
CA THR A 4 2.74 3.95 -42.37
C THR A 4 3.58 3.09 -41.44
N SER A 5 4.73 3.60 -41.04
CA SER A 5 5.57 3.01 -39.98
C SER A 5 4.97 3.34 -38.60
N GLN A 6 4.45 2.34 -37.93
CA GLN A 6 4.13 2.41 -36.49
C GLN A 6 5.42 2.24 -35.68
N GLY A 7 5.92 3.32 -35.11
CA GLY A 7 6.98 3.29 -34.10
C GLY A 7 6.43 2.88 -32.74
N ALA A 8 6.65 1.64 -32.34
CA ALA A 8 6.40 1.20 -30.98
C ALA A 8 7.47 1.76 -30.04
N TYR A 9 7.11 2.67 -29.13
CA TYR A 9 7.95 3.09 -28.02
C TYR A 9 8.13 1.92 -27.03
N GLN A 10 9.21 1.16 -27.20
CA GLN A 10 9.68 0.22 -26.19
C GLN A 10 10.49 1.01 -25.16
N THR A 11 9.88 1.33 -24.02
CA THR A 11 10.62 1.85 -22.86
C THR A 11 11.39 0.73 -22.19
N ASN A 12 12.71 0.91 -22.10
CA ASN A 12 13.65 -0.06 -21.55
C ASN A 12 13.39 -0.28 -20.05
N PRO A 13 13.12 -1.52 -19.57
CA PRO A 13 12.83 -1.80 -18.17
C PRO A 13 13.93 -1.42 -17.18
N SER A 14 15.18 -1.27 -17.65
CA SER A 14 16.33 -0.91 -16.82
C SER A 14 16.40 0.59 -16.50
N GLU A 15 15.90 1.46 -17.39
CA GLU A 15 15.88 2.91 -17.16
C GLU A 15 14.78 3.33 -16.19
N ASN A 16 13.62 2.68 -16.26
CA ASN A 16 12.54 2.86 -15.27
C ASN A 16 12.94 2.44 -13.85
N LYS A 17 13.79 1.41 -13.70
CA LYS A 17 14.31 1.00 -12.38
C LYS A 17 15.21 2.04 -11.74
N LYS A 18 16.07 2.71 -12.51
CA LYS A 18 16.97 3.76 -12.00
C LYS A 18 16.22 5.03 -11.62
N ALA A 19 15.24 5.46 -12.42
CA ALA A 19 14.41 6.63 -12.11
C ALA A 19 13.55 6.42 -10.85
N LEU A 20 12.99 5.23 -10.67
CA LEU A 20 12.23 4.85 -9.48
C LEU A 20 13.11 4.77 -8.23
N SER A 21 14.35 4.26 -8.35
CA SER A 21 15.29 4.18 -7.23
C SER A 21 15.74 5.56 -6.74
N SER A 22 16.06 6.50 -7.62
CA SER A 22 16.52 7.85 -7.25
C SER A 22 15.41 8.68 -6.58
N LEU A 23 14.16 8.52 -7.02
CA LEU A 23 13.01 9.20 -6.44
C LEU A 23 12.67 8.66 -5.03
N TRP A 24 12.87 7.35 -4.83
CA TRP A 24 12.74 6.69 -3.54
C TRP A 24 13.75 7.19 -2.51
N GLU A 25 15.01 7.32 -2.94
CA GLU A 25 16.05 7.87 -2.08
C GLU A 25 15.77 9.32 -1.66
N PHE A 26 15.15 10.11 -2.53
CA PHE A 26 14.75 11.49 -2.21
C PHE A 26 13.64 11.53 -1.15
N VAL A 27 12.62 10.68 -1.26
CA VAL A 27 11.49 10.61 -0.31
C VAL A 27 11.96 10.09 1.06
N MET A 28 12.91 9.13 1.09
CA MET A 28 13.40 8.53 2.33
C MET A 28 14.50 9.33 3.02
N ARG A 29 15.25 10.20 2.30
CA ARG A 29 16.26 11.09 2.91
C ARG A 29 15.64 12.26 3.68
N ASN A 30 14.37 12.58 3.45
CA ASN A 30 13.65 13.59 4.22
C ASN A 30 12.99 12.98 5.46
N ASP A 31 13.77 12.21 6.21
CA ASP A 31 13.40 11.75 7.55
C ASP A 31 13.33 12.98 8.46
N PHE A 32 12.13 13.53 8.62
CA PHE A 32 11.88 14.66 9.51
C PHE A 32 11.97 14.21 10.97
N THR A 33 13.17 13.90 11.41
CA THR A 33 13.52 13.93 12.83
C THR A 33 13.69 15.40 13.29
N THR A 34 12.63 16.19 13.13
CA THR A 34 12.60 17.48 13.82
C THR A 34 12.16 17.21 15.24
N LYS A 35 13.14 17.16 16.15
CA LYS A 35 12.98 17.21 17.60
C LYS A 35 12.06 18.39 17.97
N ARG A 36 10.76 18.17 18.07
CA ARG A 36 9.90 18.98 18.94
C ARG A 36 10.00 18.34 20.34
N LYS A 37 10.87 18.89 21.16
CA LYS A 37 10.69 18.81 22.62
C LYS A 37 9.40 19.56 22.94
N LEU A 38 8.25 18.89 22.91
CA LEU A 38 7.05 19.39 23.54
C LEU A 38 7.07 18.96 25.01
N ASP A 39 6.86 19.95 25.85
CA ASP A 39 6.79 19.85 27.30
C ASP A 39 5.77 18.77 27.74
N ASN A 40 6.24 17.66 28.25
CA ASN A 40 5.46 16.49 28.68
C ASN A 40 4.43 16.82 29.80
N SER A 41 4.54 17.95 30.46
CA SER A 41 3.64 18.35 31.55
C SER A 41 2.28 18.88 31.06
N LYS A 42 2.20 19.42 29.82
CA LYS A 42 0.95 19.88 29.20
C LYS A 42 0.17 18.77 28.48
N GLN A 43 0.86 17.71 28.03
CA GLN A 43 0.21 16.59 27.35
C GLN A 43 -0.59 15.68 28.29
N ALA A 44 -0.18 15.54 29.54
CA ALA A 44 -0.88 14.70 30.52
C ALA A 44 -2.24 15.31 30.94
N LYS A 45 -2.36 16.64 30.94
CA LYS A 45 -3.58 17.33 31.39
C LYS A 45 -4.64 17.48 30.31
N VAL A 46 -4.23 17.45 29.02
CA VAL A 46 -5.16 17.49 27.88
C VAL A 46 -5.77 16.10 27.57
N LYS A 47 -5.10 15.00 27.99
CA LYS A 47 -5.62 13.65 27.82
C LYS A 47 -6.72 13.27 28.81
N SER A 48 -6.87 13.98 29.95
CA SER A 48 -7.90 13.66 30.96
C SER A 48 -9.27 14.27 30.69
N ASP A 49 -9.36 15.28 29.81
CA ASP A 49 -10.61 16.03 29.57
C ASP A 49 -11.26 15.74 28.20
N LEU A 50 -10.65 14.91 27.35
CA LEU A 50 -11.33 14.36 26.17
C LEU A 50 -12.00 13.02 26.57
N SER A 51 -13.28 13.12 26.98
CA SER A 51 -14.20 11.99 26.93
C SER A 51 -13.99 11.25 25.62
N SER A 52 -13.78 9.92 25.70
CA SER A 52 -13.57 9.00 24.58
C SER A 52 -14.64 9.21 23.50
N VAL A 53 -14.37 10.03 22.53
CA VAL A 53 -15.05 9.96 21.26
C VAL A 53 -14.56 8.65 20.66
N ASP A 54 -15.44 7.63 20.65
CA ASP A 54 -15.17 6.36 19.99
C ASP A 54 -14.86 6.61 18.51
N LEU A 55 -13.59 6.78 18.19
CA LEU A 55 -13.17 6.97 16.80
C LEU A 55 -13.45 5.67 16.03
N PRO A 56 -14.04 5.75 14.83
CA PRO A 56 -14.14 4.58 13.97
C PRO A 56 -12.75 3.96 13.76
N LYS A 57 -12.68 2.63 13.72
CA LYS A 57 -11.41 1.93 13.43
C LYS A 57 -10.77 2.49 12.16
N LEU A 58 -9.45 2.61 12.19
CA LEU A 58 -8.69 2.92 10.99
C LEU A 58 -8.91 1.80 9.95
N THR A 59 -9.18 2.18 8.71
CA THR A 59 -9.26 1.24 7.58
C THR A 59 -7.94 1.26 6.83
N VAL A 60 -7.24 0.13 6.82
CA VAL A 60 -5.98 -0.06 6.12
C VAL A 60 -6.24 -0.88 4.87
N VAL A 61 -6.04 -0.27 3.71
CA VAL A 61 -6.19 -0.91 2.41
C VAL A 61 -4.81 -1.26 1.87
N PHE A 62 -4.56 -2.52 1.59
CA PHE A 62 -3.31 -2.99 1.01
C PHE A 62 -3.45 -3.28 -0.47
N ASP A 63 -2.49 -2.84 -1.26
CA ASP A 63 -2.20 -3.47 -2.53
C ASP A 63 -1.63 -4.88 -2.32
N LEU A 64 -1.58 -5.67 -3.39
CA LEU A 64 -1.15 -7.07 -3.35
C LEU A 64 0.25 -7.25 -3.93
N ASP A 65 0.39 -7.06 -5.25
CA ASP A 65 1.61 -7.35 -5.99
C ASP A 65 2.71 -6.32 -5.69
N TRP A 66 3.91 -6.79 -5.34
CA TRP A 66 5.07 -5.99 -4.92
C TRP A 66 4.90 -5.25 -3.60
N THR A 67 3.71 -5.27 -3.02
CA THR A 67 3.38 -4.72 -1.70
C THR A 67 3.40 -5.80 -0.63
N LEU A 68 2.54 -6.81 -0.73
CA LEU A 68 2.45 -7.94 0.20
C LEU A 68 3.09 -9.23 -0.33
N ILE A 69 3.19 -9.35 -1.67
CA ILE A 69 3.73 -10.51 -2.36
C ILE A 69 4.61 -10.11 -3.54
N TYR A 70 5.33 -11.09 -4.05
CA TYR A 70 5.95 -11.06 -5.37
C TYR A 70 5.50 -12.26 -6.21
N ALA A 71 4.97 -12.00 -7.40
CA ALA A 71 4.53 -13.02 -8.34
C ALA A 71 5.34 -13.01 -9.63
N SER A 72 5.63 -14.19 -10.17
CA SER A 72 6.34 -14.37 -11.45
C SER A 72 5.86 -15.61 -12.20
N LYS A 73 6.02 -15.62 -13.53
CA LYS A 73 5.65 -16.77 -14.37
C LYS A 73 6.57 -17.99 -14.16
N GLN A 74 7.82 -17.72 -13.78
CA GLN A 74 8.83 -18.75 -13.51
C GLN A 74 9.28 -18.62 -12.06
N LYS A 75 9.72 -19.73 -11.45
CA LYS A 75 10.32 -19.72 -10.12
C LYS A 75 11.70 -19.04 -10.20
N LEU A 76 11.85 -17.91 -9.51
CA LEU A 76 13.07 -17.10 -9.51
C LEU A 76 13.93 -17.31 -8.26
N PHE A 77 13.31 -17.69 -7.13
CA PHE A 77 14.01 -17.93 -5.86
C PHE A 77 13.26 -18.96 -4.99
N PRO A 78 13.93 -19.57 -3.99
CA PRO A 78 13.42 -20.74 -3.26
C PRO A 78 12.08 -20.50 -2.54
N ALA A 79 11.88 -19.33 -1.96
CA ALA A 79 10.68 -18.99 -1.16
C ALA A 79 9.39 -18.95 -2.00
N GLN A 80 9.46 -18.89 -3.32
CA GLN A 80 8.28 -18.90 -4.17
C GLN A 80 7.61 -20.27 -4.21
N GLN A 81 6.29 -20.26 -4.00
CA GLN A 81 5.39 -21.41 -4.13
C GLN A 81 4.55 -21.28 -5.40
N ARG A 82 4.26 -22.41 -6.06
CA ARG A 82 3.37 -22.42 -7.22
C ARG A 82 1.93 -22.27 -6.76
N LEU A 83 1.19 -21.32 -7.36
CA LEU A 83 -0.24 -21.20 -7.10
C LEU A 83 -1.00 -22.44 -7.53
N ALA A 84 -2.13 -22.73 -6.89
CA ALA A 84 -2.98 -23.88 -7.19
C ALA A 84 -3.46 -23.89 -8.65
N SER A 85 -3.74 -22.71 -9.24
CA SER A 85 -4.03 -22.56 -10.67
C SER A 85 -2.87 -22.93 -11.60
N GLY A 86 -1.67 -23.06 -11.06
CA GLY A 86 -0.45 -23.34 -11.83
C GLY A 86 0.05 -22.19 -12.70
N LYS A 87 -0.59 -21.02 -12.67
CA LYS A 87 -0.32 -19.88 -13.58
C LYS A 87 0.95 -19.12 -13.24
N CYS A 88 1.32 -19.04 -11.97
CA CYS A 88 2.51 -18.33 -11.50
C CYS A 88 3.05 -18.89 -10.19
N PHE A 89 4.23 -18.39 -9.82
CA PHE A 89 4.89 -18.64 -8.55
C PHE A 89 4.82 -17.37 -7.72
N VAL A 90 4.49 -17.51 -6.42
CA VAL A 90 4.27 -16.40 -5.49
C VAL A 90 5.13 -16.61 -4.25
N ALA A 91 5.77 -15.55 -3.78
CA ALA A 91 6.34 -15.48 -2.45
C ALA A 91 5.64 -14.40 -1.64
N ILE A 92 5.49 -14.64 -0.35
CA ILE A 92 4.94 -13.68 0.62
C ILE A 92 6.09 -12.83 1.14
N ARG A 93 5.90 -11.50 1.17
CA ARG A 93 6.88 -10.55 1.70
C ARG A 93 7.17 -10.82 3.17
N PRO A 94 8.43 -10.70 3.62
CA PRO A 94 8.77 -10.79 5.04
C PRO A 94 7.84 -9.92 5.90
N HIS A 95 7.47 -10.40 7.08
CA HIS A 95 6.59 -9.74 8.05
C HIS A 95 5.11 -9.55 7.62
N CYS A 96 4.68 -9.98 6.43
CA CYS A 96 3.31 -9.80 5.95
C CYS A 96 2.27 -10.38 6.92
N ILE A 97 2.36 -11.67 7.21
CA ILE A 97 1.39 -12.34 8.10
C ILE A 97 1.47 -11.79 9.52
N THR A 98 2.66 -11.45 9.99
CA THR A 98 2.86 -10.84 11.31
C THR A 98 2.17 -9.49 11.41
N LEU A 99 2.35 -8.61 10.40
CA LEU A 99 1.69 -7.31 10.32
C LEU A 99 0.16 -7.48 10.35
N LEU A 100 -0.40 -8.32 9.49
CA LEU A 100 -1.85 -8.55 9.42
C LEU A 100 -2.42 -9.02 10.77
N LYS A 101 -1.74 -9.95 11.45
CA LYS A 101 -2.13 -10.42 12.79
C LYS A 101 -2.12 -9.31 13.84
N ILE A 102 -1.09 -8.46 13.84
CA ILE A 102 -0.93 -7.38 14.82
C ILE A 102 -2.01 -6.32 14.64
N ILE A 103 -2.29 -5.89 13.40
CA ILE A 103 -3.22 -4.79 13.17
C ILE A 103 -4.70 -5.25 13.12
N ARG A 104 -4.98 -6.53 12.91
CA ARG A 104 -6.36 -7.06 12.78
C ARG A 104 -7.31 -6.66 13.91
N PRO A 105 -6.94 -6.75 15.21
CA PRO A 105 -7.81 -6.33 16.30
C PRO A 105 -8.04 -4.81 16.35
N LEU A 106 -7.16 -4.02 15.76
CA LEU A 106 -7.11 -2.56 15.87
C LEU A 106 -7.71 -1.84 14.65
N CYS A 107 -7.66 -2.48 13.48
CA CYS A 107 -8.01 -1.89 12.20
C CYS A 107 -9.04 -2.72 11.43
N ASN A 108 -9.80 -2.08 10.54
CA ASN A 108 -10.41 -2.75 9.42
C ASN A 108 -9.34 -2.95 8.35
N ILE A 109 -9.24 -4.15 7.79
CA ILE A 109 -8.22 -4.47 6.80
C ILE A 109 -8.90 -4.82 5.49
N MET A 110 -8.50 -4.16 4.40
CA MET A 110 -9.03 -4.44 3.08
C MET A 110 -7.89 -4.69 2.09
N MET A 111 -8.17 -5.43 1.03
CA MET A 111 -7.27 -5.60 -0.10
C MET A 111 -7.84 -4.88 -1.32
N PHE A 112 -6.99 -4.19 -2.08
CA PHE A 112 -7.35 -3.57 -3.34
C PHE A 112 -6.26 -3.83 -4.37
N SER A 113 -6.47 -4.79 -5.26
CA SER A 113 -5.48 -5.20 -6.27
C SER A 113 -5.93 -4.85 -7.69
N ALA A 114 -4.97 -4.50 -8.55
CA ALA A 114 -5.18 -4.42 -9.99
C ALA A 114 -5.14 -5.81 -10.69
N GLY A 115 -4.95 -6.89 -9.95
CA GLY A 115 -5.06 -8.26 -10.42
C GLY A 115 -6.51 -8.69 -10.70
N THR A 116 -6.68 -9.70 -11.55
CA THR A 116 -8.01 -10.30 -11.79
C THR A 116 -8.55 -10.95 -10.53
N GLU A 117 -9.87 -11.04 -10.42
CA GLU A 117 -10.52 -11.66 -9.25
C GLU A 117 -10.04 -13.09 -8.99
N SER A 118 -9.92 -13.90 -10.05
CA SER A 118 -9.45 -15.28 -9.95
C SER A 118 -8.01 -15.37 -9.45
N TYR A 119 -7.14 -14.45 -9.89
CA TYR A 119 -5.76 -14.37 -9.42
C TYR A 119 -5.68 -13.98 -7.94
N VAL A 120 -6.43 -12.94 -7.55
CA VAL A 120 -6.45 -12.47 -6.15
C VAL A 120 -6.95 -13.58 -5.23
N LYS A 121 -8.04 -14.28 -5.60
CA LYS A 121 -8.55 -15.42 -4.83
C LYS A 121 -7.51 -16.53 -4.67
N ASP A 122 -6.78 -16.85 -5.74
CA ASP A 122 -5.75 -17.89 -5.72
C ASP A 122 -4.58 -17.50 -4.78
N VAL A 123 -4.13 -16.23 -4.82
CA VAL A 123 -3.10 -15.72 -3.90
C VAL A 123 -3.57 -15.71 -2.44
N LEU A 124 -4.83 -15.37 -2.20
CA LEU A 124 -5.38 -15.35 -0.83
C LEU A 124 -5.36 -16.72 -0.15
N THR A 125 -5.38 -17.82 -0.91
CA THR A 125 -5.19 -19.16 -0.32
C THR A 125 -3.85 -19.32 0.42
N LEU A 126 -2.86 -18.48 0.09
CA LEU A 126 -1.55 -18.47 0.75
C LEU A 126 -1.46 -17.47 1.90
N ILE A 127 -2.11 -16.30 1.78
CA ILE A 127 -2.00 -15.22 2.77
C ILE A 127 -3.08 -15.32 3.84
N ASP A 128 -4.29 -15.65 3.44
CA ASP A 128 -5.49 -15.66 4.29
C ASP A 128 -6.39 -16.87 3.97
N PRO A 129 -5.88 -18.09 4.16
CA PRO A 129 -6.61 -19.31 3.78
C PRO A 129 -7.94 -19.49 4.51
N ASN A 130 -8.09 -18.90 5.69
CA ASN A 130 -9.28 -19.00 6.51
C ASN A 130 -10.22 -17.78 6.38
N GLY A 131 -9.82 -16.72 5.65
CA GLY A 131 -10.59 -15.48 5.55
C GLY A 131 -10.66 -14.68 6.85
N GLU A 132 -9.57 -14.69 7.64
CA GLU A 132 -9.53 -14.06 8.97
C GLU A 132 -9.05 -12.61 8.94
N TYR A 133 -8.29 -12.21 7.89
CA TYR A 133 -7.61 -10.91 7.88
C TYR A 133 -8.39 -9.83 7.14
N PHE A 134 -8.95 -10.12 5.96
CA PHE A 134 -9.51 -9.09 5.09
C PHE A 134 -11.03 -8.99 5.21
N ASP A 135 -11.52 -7.80 5.62
CA ASP A 135 -12.96 -7.50 5.69
C ASP A 135 -13.57 -7.34 4.29
N LYS A 136 -12.78 -6.86 3.32
CA LYS A 136 -13.20 -6.63 1.94
C LYS A 136 -12.06 -6.83 0.97
N ILE A 137 -12.37 -7.39 -0.19
CA ILE A 137 -11.42 -7.63 -1.27
C ILE A 137 -11.95 -6.96 -2.54
N LEU A 138 -11.15 -6.03 -3.08
CA LEU A 138 -11.40 -5.33 -4.32
C LEU A 138 -10.35 -5.75 -5.35
N SER A 139 -10.80 -6.23 -6.50
CA SER A 139 -9.94 -6.66 -7.61
C SER A 139 -9.96 -5.65 -8.75
N ARG A 140 -9.35 -5.97 -9.89
CA ARG A 140 -9.25 -5.12 -11.09
C ARG A 140 -10.59 -4.51 -11.52
N ASN A 141 -11.69 -5.24 -11.41
CA ASN A 141 -13.02 -4.75 -11.78
C ASN A 141 -13.47 -3.56 -10.93
N SER A 142 -12.87 -3.37 -9.76
CA SER A 142 -13.09 -2.22 -8.88
C SER A 142 -12.15 -1.05 -9.16
N CYS A 143 -11.08 -1.23 -9.96
CA CYS A 143 -10.20 -0.13 -10.34
C CYS A 143 -10.93 0.85 -11.27
N THR A 144 -10.53 2.11 -11.22
CA THR A 144 -11.02 3.17 -12.09
C THR A 144 -9.95 3.50 -13.12
N ASN A 145 -10.31 3.54 -14.39
CA ASN A 145 -9.38 3.97 -15.43
C ASN A 145 -9.31 5.51 -15.44
N VAL A 146 -8.13 6.05 -15.21
CA VAL A 146 -7.84 7.49 -15.27
C VAL A 146 -6.73 7.68 -16.30
N HIS A 147 -7.06 8.25 -17.46
CA HIS A 147 -6.09 8.48 -18.56
C HIS A 147 -5.28 7.24 -18.96
N GLY A 148 -5.92 6.06 -19.01
CA GLY A 148 -5.26 4.79 -19.35
C GLY A 148 -4.55 4.10 -18.16
N MET A 149 -4.51 4.72 -17.00
CA MET A 149 -3.94 4.17 -15.77
C MET A 149 -5.02 3.61 -14.85
N TRP A 150 -4.71 2.50 -14.16
CA TRP A 150 -5.59 1.94 -13.15
C TRP A 150 -5.37 2.62 -11.80
N ALA A 151 -6.32 3.46 -11.39
CA ALA A 151 -6.36 4.07 -10.07
C ALA A 151 -7.27 3.26 -9.13
N LYS A 152 -6.97 3.31 -7.83
CA LYS A 152 -7.75 2.66 -6.78
C LYS A 152 -8.61 3.70 -6.08
N ASP A 153 -9.90 3.73 -6.43
CA ASP A 153 -10.86 4.66 -5.82
C ASP A 153 -11.27 4.16 -4.44
N LEU A 154 -10.76 4.81 -3.41
CA LEU A 154 -11.06 4.46 -2.02
C LEU A 154 -12.51 4.70 -1.62
N ALA A 155 -13.28 5.51 -2.36
CA ALA A 155 -14.72 5.63 -2.13
C ALA A 155 -15.45 4.28 -2.29
N LYS A 156 -14.92 3.37 -3.12
CA LYS A 156 -15.46 2.01 -3.31
C LYS A 156 -15.25 1.09 -2.10
N THR A 157 -14.41 1.48 -1.15
CA THR A 157 -14.28 0.75 0.11
C THR A 157 -15.53 0.87 0.96
N GLY A 158 -16.23 2.01 0.88
CA GLY A 158 -17.36 2.36 1.74
C GLY A 158 -16.94 2.87 3.11
N ALA A 159 -15.63 3.02 3.37
CA ALA A 159 -15.09 3.52 4.63
C ALA A 159 -14.96 5.06 4.63
N ASP A 160 -14.89 5.66 5.82
CA ASP A 160 -14.61 7.09 5.96
C ASP A 160 -13.18 7.40 5.49
N LEU A 161 -13.06 8.24 4.47
CA LEU A 161 -11.77 8.61 3.90
C LEU A 161 -10.85 9.31 4.91
N LYS A 162 -11.38 10.04 5.89
CA LYS A 162 -10.57 10.62 6.97
C LYS A 162 -9.88 9.56 7.83
N ARG A 163 -10.40 8.35 7.81
CA ARG A 163 -9.91 7.20 8.58
C ARG A 163 -9.51 6.02 7.68
N THR A 164 -9.13 6.29 6.42
CA THR A 164 -8.73 5.26 5.45
C THR A 164 -7.36 5.58 4.88
N VAL A 165 -6.49 4.57 4.80
CA VAL A 165 -5.17 4.66 4.15
C VAL A 165 -5.03 3.56 3.10
N LEU A 166 -4.32 3.87 2.00
CA LEU A 166 -3.94 2.91 0.97
C LEU A 166 -2.42 2.76 0.96
N ILE A 167 -1.92 1.56 1.16
CA ILE A 167 -0.50 1.21 1.06
C ILE A 167 -0.27 0.54 -0.29
N ASP A 168 0.54 1.14 -1.16
CA ASP A 168 0.73 0.70 -2.55
C ASP A 168 2.13 1.11 -3.04
N ASP A 169 2.75 0.29 -3.89
CA ASP A 169 4.06 0.59 -4.49
C ASP A 169 3.94 1.52 -5.71
N ARG A 170 2.73 1.69 -6.25
CA ARG A 170 2.46 2.42 -7.49
C ARG A 170 1.75 3.74 -7.24
N ARG A 171 2.37 4.85 -7.65
CA ARG A 171 1.82 6.20 -7.47
C ARG A 171 0.47 6.42 -8.14
N GLN A 172 0.25 5.83 -9.31
CA GLN A 172 -1.03 5.94 -10.01
C GLN A 172 -2.21 5.36 -9.21
N SER A 173 -1.96 4.50 -8.25
CA SER A 173 -3.01 3.98 -7.36
C SER A 173 -3.67 5.08 -6.54
N PHE A 174 -2.95 6.17 -6.24
CA PHE A 174 -3.38 7.27 -5.38
C PHE A 174 -4.05 8.44 -6.11
N LEU A 175 -4.18 8.41 -7.44
CA LEU A 175 -4.62 9.55 -8.25
C LEU A 175 -5.95 10.18 -7.80
N LEU A 176 -6.88 9.40 -7.27
CA LEU A 176 -8.18 9.89 -6.86
C LEU A 176 -8.22 10.37 -5.40
N GLN A 177 -7.39 9.82 -4.52
CA GLN A 177 -7.27 10.21 -3.12
C GLN A 177 -5.78 10.29 -2.70
N PRO A 178 -5.02 11.28 -3.21
CA PRO A 178 -3.57 11.36 -2.99
C PRO A 178 -3.19 11.50 -1.52
N ASN A 179 -4.03 12.16 -0.72
CA ASN A 179 -3.78 12.37 0.71
C ASN A 179 -4.11 11.14 1.58
N ASN A 180 -4.59 10.04 1.00
CA ASN A 180 -4.79 8.76 1.67
C ASN A 180 -3.68 7.76 1.35
N GLY A 181 -2.74 8.12 0.46
CA GLY A 181 -1.71 7.26 -0.04
C GLY A 181 -0.50 7.14 0.87
N ILE A 182 -0.05 5.92 1.09
CA ILE A 182 1.22 5.59 1.74
C ILE A 182 2.06 4.80 0.73
N PRO A 183 3.07 5.43 0.13
CA PRO A 183 3.94 4.74 -0.81
C PRO A 183 4.83 3.74 -0.07
N ILE A 184 4.89 2.52 -0.58
CA ILE A 184 5.79 1.48 -0.09
C ILE A 184 6.81 1.11 -1.16
N ARG A 185 8.02 0.74 -0.73
CA ARG A 185 9.04 0.24 -1.65
C ARG A 185 8.58 -1.08 -2.27
N PRO A 186 8.60 -1.21 -3.63
CA PRO A 186 8.26 -2.47 -4.28
C PRO A 186 9.20 -3.59 -3.83
N TRP A 187 8.63 -4.73 -3.46
CA TRP A 187 9.39 -5.90 -3.06
C TRP A 187 9.51 -6.91 -4.19
N THR A 188 10.71 -7.40 -4.43
CA THR A 188 11.03 -8.34 -5.50
C THR A 188 11.76 -9.60 -5.02
N GLY A 189 11.66 -9.91 -3.72
CA GLY A 189 12.16 -11.18 -3.17
C GLY A 189 13.33 -11.05 -2.19
N GLN A 190 13.68 -9.85 -1.73
CA GLN A 190 14.73 -9.64 -0.71
C GLN A 190 14.30 -10.26 0.62
N GLU A 191 15.13 -11.16 1.16
CA GLU A 191 14.82 -11.89 2.39
C GLU A 191 14.94 -11.02 3.65
N ASP A 192 15.78 -9.98 3.59
CA ASP A 192 16.02 -9.00 4.67
C ASP A 192 15.11 -7.77 4.62
N ASP A 193 14.03 -7.82 3.79
CA ASP A 193 13.10 -6.70 3.67
C ASP A 193 12.35 -6.42 4.98
N THR A 194 12.38 -5.16 5.40
CA THR A 194 11.74 -4.66 6.64
C THR A 194 10.71 -3.56 6.40
N GLU A 195 10.30 -3.34 5.15
CA GLU A 195 9.35 -2.27 4.82
C GLU A 195 8.00 -2.45 5.53
N LEU A 196 7.50 -3.69 5.65
CA LEU A 196 6.25 -3.94 6.38
C LEU A 196 6.37 -3.68 7.88
N VAL A 197 7.56 -3.78 8.47
CA VAL A 197 7.82 -3.35 9.87
C VAL A 197 7.71 -1.82 10.00
N LYS A 198 8.16 -1.07 8.99
CA LYS A 198 7.99 0.39 8.97
C LYS A 198 6.52 0.78 8.80
N MET A 199 5.78 0.02 7.97
CA MET A 199 4.33 0.23 7.79
C MET A 199 3.56 -0.06 9.08
N GLU A 200 3.91 -1.10 9.82
CA GLU A 200 3.33 -1.39 11.14
C GLU A 200 3.45 -0.19 12.08
N LYS A 201 4.67 0.36 12.23
CA LYS A 201 4.90 1.53 13.07
C LYS A 201 4.05 2.73 12.65
N LEU A 202 4.01 3.00 11.34
CA LEU A 202 3.21 4.11 10.82
C LEU A 202 1.70 3.88 11.04
N ILE A 203 1.20 2.67 10.83
CA ILE A 203 -0.21 2.33 11.11
C ILE A 203 -0.52 2.56 12.58
N MET A 204 0.34 2.14 13.50
CA MET A 204 0.16 2.35 14.93
C MET A 204 0.13 3.85 15.31
N GLU A 205 0.91 4.70 14.63
CA GLU A 205 0.85 6.15 14.80
C GLU A 205 -0.49 6.74 14.32
N LEU A 206 -1.11 6.15 13.27
CA LEU A 206 -2.32 6.67 12.65
C LEU A 206 -3.63 6.19 13.31
N ILE A 207 -3.58 5.16 14.16
CA ILE A 207 -4.79 4.59 14.79
C ILE A 207 -5.57 5.61 15.61
N ASP A 208 -4.88 6.50 16.32
CA ASP A 208 -5.51 7.51 17.20
C ASP A 208 -5.82 8.83 16.49
N GLU A 209 -5.51 8.95 15.21
CA GLU A 209 -5.62 10.20 14.47
C GLU A 209 -7.02 10.41 13.89
N LYS A 210 -7.66 11.52 14.16
CA LYS A 210 -9.02 11.83 13.65
C LYS A 210 -9.08 11.99 12.13
N ASN A 211 -7.99 12.48 11.53
CA ASN A 211 -7.89 12.73 10.09
C ASN A 211 -6.51 12.37 9.57
N VAL A 212 -6.38 11.17 9.05
CA VAL A 212 -5.10 10.66 8.52
C VAL A 212 -4.65 11.40 7.26
N CYS A 213 -5.58 12.00 6.51
CA CYS A 213 -5.26 12.72 5.27
C CYS A 213 -4.36 13.94 5.52
N GLU A 214 -4.57 14.68 6.62
CA GLU A 214 -3.75 15.84 6.97
C GLU A 214 -2.31 15.41 7.28
N ILE A 215 -2.15 14.31 8.00
CA ILE A 215 -0.84 13.77 8.37
C ILE A 215 -0.09 13.26 7.14
N LEU A 216 -0.79 12.47 6.30
CA LEU A 216 -0.18 11.91 5.10
C LEU A 216 0.15 12.99 4.07
N LYS A 217 -0.68 14.03 3.95
CA LYS A 217 -0.39 15.20 3.11
C LYS A 217 0.92 15.87 3.54
N LEU A 218 1.13 16.08 4.84
CA LEU A 218 2.36 16.67 5.36
C LEU A 218 3.57 15.74 5.18
N LYS A 219 3.37 14.41 5.35
CA LYS A 219 4.45 13.42 5.29
C LYS A 219 4.90 13.14 3.86
N TYR A 220 3.98 12.99 2.92
CA TYR A 220 4.27 12.50 1.57
C TYR A 220 4.05 13.51 0.46
N ASN A 221 3.19 14.53 0.67
CA ASN A 221 2.88 15.60 -0.28
C ASN A 221 2.60 15.10 -1.71
N MET A 222 1.73 14.11 -1.82
CA MET A 222 1.45 13.37 -3.07
C MET A 222 0.73 14.21 -4.14
N GLU A 223 0.18 15.40 -3.78
CA GLU A 223 -0.49 16.32 -4.73
C GLU A 223 0.47 16.97 -5.73
N ARG A 224 1.79 16.98 -5.46
CA ARG A 224 2.82 17.59 -6.34
C ARG A 224 3.30 16.66 -7.46
N ILE A 225 2.58 15.58 -7.73
CA ILE A 225 2.96 14.65 -8.79
C ILE A 225 2.32 15.17 -10.07
N GLU A 226 3.10 15.88 -10.90
CA GLU A 226 2.77 16.09 -12.30
C GLU A 226 2.74 14.72 -13.00
N VAL A 227 1.63 14.46 -13.70
CA VAL A 227 1.38 13.22 -14.46
C VAL A 227 2.02 13.35 -15.84
#